data_928058061cc85f570d2df66a54413752
#
_entry.id   928058061cc85f570d2df66a54413752
#
_cell.length_a   1.000
_cell.length_b   1.000
_cell.length_c   1.000
_cell.angle_alpha   90.00
_cell.angle_beta   90.00
_cell.angle_gamma   90.00
#
_symmetry.space_group_name_H-M   'P 1'
#
loop_
_entity.id
_entity.type
_entity.pdbx_description
1 polymer ?
#
loop_
_entity_poly.entity_id
_entity_poly.type
_entity_poly.pdbx_seq_one_letter_code
_entity_poly.pdbx_strand_id
1 'polypeptide(L)'
;LNGEAYGPAIYGFCPPSIQGYDITKIKGYDFDPVKAKHLLAEAGYPDGKGFPKIKIELNSGGAKHTRVVAEIQKQLKAVLNIDVDFEVVPQKKKLEDAKFARSEIVRSSWIADFPSPESFLYVLYGGTLPADLTSETFPNTQRYKNPVFDSLYEAGKAAKTQEEAYKNYMLAEQLMMDDAPVMMLWYSENYRLINSNVHNLLPNPIRYRNYSVVYIKELEAKEGELEIQ
;
A
#
# COMPACT_ATOMS: atom_id res chain seq x y z
N LEU A 1 3.09 -15.41 6.01
CA LEU A 1 4.18 -14.68 5.32
C LEU A 1 5.48 -14.86 6.14
N ASN A 2 6.12 -15.97 5.98
CA ASN A 2 7.36 -16.50 6.55
C ASN A 2 8.33 -15.46 7.16
N GLY A 3 8.14 -15.10 8.44
CA GLY A 3 9.13 -14.38 9.24
C GLY A 3 9.34 -12.90 8.90
N GLU A 4 8.66 -12.34 7.92
CA GLU A 4 8.59 -10.90 7.74
C GLU A 4 7.40 -10.39 8.54
N ALA A 5 7.64 -9.43 9.42
CA ALA A 5 6.59 -8.78 10.16
C ALA A 5 5.74 -7.94 9.21
N TYR A 6 4.50 -8.32 9.03
CA TYR A 6 3.51 -7.56 8.31
C TYR A 6 2.32 -7.38 9.22
N GLY A 7 2.03 -6.14 9.56
CA GLY A 7 0.75 -5.81 10.15
C GLY A 7 -0.34 -5.93 9.06
N PRO A 8 -1.44 -6.67 9.28
CA PRO A 8 -2.58 -6.64 8.37
C PRO A 8 -3.10 -5.21 8.22
N ALA A 9 -3.43 -4.80 7.01
CA ALA A 9 -3.98 -3.46 6.76
C ALA A 9 -5.49 -3.44 7.05
N ILE A 10 -5.85 -3.55 8.32
CA ILE A 10 -7.24 -3.59 8.80
C ILE A 10 -7.87 -2.21 9.00
N TYR A 11 -7.10 -1.15 8.83
CA TYR A 11 -7.57 0.23 8.95
C TYR A 11 -7.64 0.89 7.56
N GLY A 12 -6.76 1.85 7.29
CA GLY A 12 -6.76 2.61 6.05
C GLY A 12 -5.52 2.35 5.18
N PHE A 13 -5.23 3.31 4.33
CA PHE A 13 -4.12 3.30 3.40
C PHE A 13 -2.81 3.77 4.04
N CYS A 14 -2.91 4.74 4.96
CA CYS A 14 -1.77 5.26 5.70
C CYS A 14 -1.27 4.25 6.73
N PRO A 15 0.04 4.02 6.85
CA PRO A 15 0.59 3.09 7.84
C PRO A 15 0.62 3.70 9.25
N PRO A 16 0.69 2.84 10.30
CA PRO A 16 0.70 3.28 11.70
C PRO A 16 1.97 4.05 12.11
N SER A 17 2.98 4.10 11.26
CA SER A 17 4.25 4.76 11.55
C SER A 17 4.26 6.28 11.41
N ILE A 18 3.14 6.88 10.99
CA ILE A 18 3.01 8.34 10.86
C ILE A 18 2.70 8.93 12.23
N GLN A 19 3.65 9.68 12.77
CA GLN A 19 3.53 10.26 14.11
C GLN A 19 2.35 11.23 14.21
N GLY A 20 1.49 11.03 15.21
CA GLY A 20 0.32 11.87 15.46
C GLY A 20 -0.88 11.60 14.55
N TYR A 21 -0.76 10.69 13.58
CA TYR A 21 -1.87 10.26 12.73
C TYR A 21 -2.45 8.95 13.26
N ASP A 22 -3.62 9.03 13.86
CA ASP A 22 -4.27 7.87 14.50
C ASP A 22 -5.10 7.07 13.48
N ILE A 23 -4.47 6.09 12.85
CA ILE A 23 -5.11 5.24 11.85
C ILE A 23 -6.26 4.40 12.41
N THR A 24 -6.35 4.21 13.74
CA THR A 24 -7.44 3.42 14.35
C THR A 24 -8.79 4.11 14.24
N LYS A 25 -8.80 5.38 13.89
CA LYS A 25 -10.02 6.15 13.59
C LYS A 25 -10.57 5.90 12.18
N ILE A 26 -9.78 5.27 11.30
CA ILE A 26 -10.22 4.89 9.97
C ILE A 26 -10.86 3.51 10.05
N LYS A 27 -12.09 3.41 9.58
CA LYS A 27 -12.81 2.15 9.50
C LYS A 27 -12.39 1.40 8.25
N GLY A 28 -11.59 0.37 8.44
CA GLY A 28 -11.24 -0.57 7.37
C GLY A 28 -12.30 -1.64 7.15
N TYR A 29 -11.89 -2.72 6.51
CA TYR A 29 -12.78 -3.84 6.20
C TYR A 29 -12.33 -5.11 6.92
N ASP A 30 -13.32 -5.81 7.49
CA ASP A 30 -13.19 -7.17 7.97
C ASP A 30 -13.57 -8.16 6.88
N PHE A 31 -13.23 -9.43 7.10
CA PHE A 31 -13.71 -10.52 6.23
C PHE A 31 -15.22 -10.74 6.46
N ASP A 32 -16.02 -10.22 5.54
CA ASP A 32 -17.48 -10.33 5.56
C ASP A 32 -18.01 -10.93 4.24
N PRO A 33 -18.07 -12.26 4.14
CA PRO A 33 -18.54 -12.94 2.93
C PRO A 33 -20.02 -12.67 2.62
N VAL A 34 -20.82 -12.36 3.63
CA VAL A 34 -22.25 -12.06 3.42
C VAL A 34 -22.42 -10.71 2.76
N LYS A 35 -21.76 -9.68 3.30
CA LYS A 35 -21.73 -8.35 2.72
C LYS A 35 -21.12 -8.36 1.31
N ALA A 36 -20.02 -9.10 1.11
CA ALA A 36 -19.38 -9.22 -0.20
C ALA A 36 -20.31 -9.81 -1.25
N LYS A 37 -21.06 -10.85 -0.95
CA LYS A 37 -22.07 -11.44 -1.85
C LYS A 37 -23.21 -10.48 -2.15
N HIS A 38 -23.66 -9.75 -1.14
CA HIS A 38 -24.71 -8.74 -1.32
C HIS A 38 -24.27 -7.63 -2.27
N LEU A 39 -23.09 -7.05 -2.04
CA LEU A 39 -22.53 -6.01 -2.89
C LEU A 39 -22.29 -6.50 -4.33
N LEU A 40 -21.84 -7.74 -4.50
CA LEU A 40 -21.66 -8.31 -5.83
C LEU A 40 -23.00 -8.49 -6.56
N ALA A 41 -24.05 -8.89 -5.83
CA ALA A 41 -25.40 -8.99 -6.39
C ALA A 41 -25.99 -7.62 -6.76
N GLU A 42 -25.80 -6.60 -5.93
CA GLU A 42 -26.17 -5.20 -6.23
C GLU A 42 -25.44 -4.67 -7.47
N ALA A 43 -24.19 -5.08 -7.68
CA ALA A 43 -23.40 -4.78 -8.88
C ALA A 43 -23.89 -5.52 -10.14
N GLY A 44 -24.93 -6.35 -10.03
CA GLY A 44 -25.51 -7.08 -11.15
C GLY A 44 -24.97 -8.49 -11.37
N TYR A 45 -24.17 -9.02 -10.46
CA TYR A 45 -23.53 -10.34 -10.58
C TYR A 45 -23.91 -11.29 -9.43
N PRO A 46 -25.19 -11.61 -9.22
CA PRO A 46 -25.58 -12.50 -8.14
C PRO A 46 -24.89 -13.85 -8.26
N ASP A 47 -24.28 -14.33 -7.17
CA ASP A 47 -23.48 -15.56 -7.11
C ASP A 47 -22.33 -15.62 -8.13
N GLY A 48 -21.80 -14.46 -8.55
CA GLY A 48 -20.74 -14.34 -9.54
C GLY A 48 -21.18 -14.62 -10.98
N LYS A 49 -22.48 -14.83 -11.21
CA LYS A 49 -22.99 -15.17 -12.54
C LYS A 49 -22.82 -14.01 -13.54
N GLY A 50 -22.09 -14.28 -14.62
CA GLY A 50 -21.84 -13.28 -15.67
C GLY A 50 -20.71 -12.29 -15.31
N PHE A 51 -20.05 -12.42 -14.16
CA PHE A 51 -18.91 -11.59 -13.82
C PHE A 51 -17.79 -11.79 -14.87
N PRO A 52 -17.19 -10.72 -15.39
CA PRO A 52 -16.14 -10.84 -16.40
C PRO A 52 -14.88 -11.50 -15.79
N LYS A 53 -14.13 -12.18 -16.65
CA LYS A 53 -12.78 -12.60 -16.25
C LYS A 53 -11.91 -11.35 -16.11
N ILE A 54 -11.30 -11.21 -14.94
CA ILE A 54 -10.35 -10.15 -14.65
C ILE A 54 -8.97 -10.74 -14.34
N LYS A 55 -7.93 -9.93 -14.54
CA LYS A 55 -6.55 -10.35 -14.33
C LYS A 55 -5.84 -9.41 -13.38
N ILE A 56 -5.12 -9.99 -12.42
CA ILE A 56 -4.22 -9.25 -11.53
C ILE A 56 -2.81 -9.28 -12.11
N GLU A 57 -2.27 -8.11 -12.42
CA GLU A 57 -0.91 -7.97 -12.86
C GLU A 57 0.03 -7.72 -11.68
N LEU A 58 1.11 -8.49 -11.62
CA LEU A 58 2.14 -8.36 -10.59
C LEU A 58 3.54 -8.47 -11.19
N ASN A 59 4.50 -7.86 -10.53
CA ASN A 59 5.90 -7.99 -10.93
C ASN A 59 6.55 -9.24 -10.33
N SER A 60 7.64 -9.67 -10.93
CA SER A 60 8.51 -10.74 -10.44
C SER A 60 9.18 -10.37 -9.11
N GLY A 61 8.40 -10.37 -8.03
CA GLY A 61 8.86 -10.07 -6.66
C GLY A 61 9.12 -11.31 -5.81
N GLY A 62 9.43 -12.43 -6.48
CA GLY A 62 9.62 -13.73 -5.84
C GLY A 62 8.30 -14.45 -5.51
N ALA A 63 8.41 -15.67 -4.97
CA ALA A 63 7.29 -16.56 -4.67
C ALA A 63 6.25 -15.95 -3.70
N LYS A 64 6.60 -14.95 -2.93
CA LYS A 64 5.72 -14.27 -1.99
C LYS A 64 4.54 -13.58 -2.67
N HIS A 65 4.79 -12.76 -3.69
CA HIS A 65 3.72 -12.04 -4.39
C HIS A 65 2.74 -12.99 -5.07
N THR A 66 3.28 -14.01 -5.72
CA THR A 66 2.48 -15.04 -6.39
C THR A 66 1.61 -15.82 -5.41
N ARG A 67 2.14 -16.20 -4.23
CA ARG A 67 1.37 -16.90 -3.19
C ARG A 67 0.22 -16.06 -2.66
N VAL A 68 0.43 -14.76 -2.42
CA VAL A 68 -0.65 -13.86 -1.97
C VAL A 68 -1.74 -13.76 -3.01
N VAL A 69 -1.40 -13.53 -4.27
CA VAL A 69 -2.40 -13.42 -5.35
C VAL A 69 -3.13 -14.75 -5.57
N ALA A 70 -2.44 -15.87 -5.49
CA ALA A 70 -3.09 -17.19 -5.57
C ALA A 70 -4.08 -17.43 -4.42
N GLU A 71 -3.79 -16.94 -3.21
CA GLU A 71 -4.74 -17.04 -2.10
C GLU A 71 -5.93 -16.10 -2.29
N ILE A 72 -5.73 -14.89 -2.79
CA ILE A 72 -6.82 -13.97 -3.17
C ILE A 72 -7.72 -14.61 -4.22
N GLN A 73 -7.15 -15.18 -5.29
CA GLN A 73 -7.87 -15.90 -6.34
C GLN A 73 -8.74 -17.02 -5.76
N LYS A 74 -8.16 -17.83 -4.87
CA LYS A 74 -8.87 -18.92 -4.19
C LYS A 74 -10.04 -18.43 -3.33
N GLN A 75 -9.83 -17.37 -2.55
CA GLN A 75 -10.88 -16.80 -1.70
C GLN A 75 -12.00 -16.17 -2.52
N LEU A 76 -11.69 -15.40 -3.56
CA LEU A 76 -12.69 -14.83 -4.48
C LEU A 76 -13.52 -15.93 -5.16
N LYS A 77 -12.89 -17.02 -5.60
CA LYS A 77 -13.60 -18.18 -6.16
C LYS A 77 -14.50 -18.86 -5.12
N ALA A 78 -13.99 -19.10 -3.92
CA ALA A 78 -14.73 -19.81 -2.88
C ALA A 78 -15.91 -19.00 -2.33
N VAL A 79 -15.76 -17.69 -2.18
CA VAL A 79 -16.77 -16.82 -1.55
C VAL A 79 -17.74 -16.26 -2.58
N LEU A 80 -17.23 -15.75 -3.71
CA LEU A 80 -17.99 -14.98 -4.69
C LEU A 80 -18.24 -15.74 -6.00
N ASN A 81 -17.64 -16.92 -6.15
CA ASN A 81 -17.69 -17.72 -7.39
C ASN A 81 -17.22 -16.96 -8.64
N ILE A 82 -16.33 -15.99 -8.49
CA ILE A 82 -15.70 -15.27 -9.59
C ILE A 82 -14.34 -15.86 -9.91
N ASP A 83 -13.97 -15.84 -11.19
CA ASP A 83 -12.68 -16.32 -11.68
C ASP A 83 -11.77 -15.11 -11.94
N VAL A 84 -10.62 -15.12 -11.26
CA VAL A 84 -9.59 -14.08 -11.39
C VAL A 84 -8.30 -14.76 -11.82
N ASP A 85 -7.71 -14.35 -12.92
CA ASP A 85 -6.39 -14.80 -13.35
C ASP A 85 -5.29 -13.87 -12.84
N PHE A 86 -4.04 -14.26 -12.98
CA PHE A 86 -2.92 -13.35 -12.72
C PHE A 86 -1.78 -13.54 -13.70
N GLU A 87 -1.03 -12.49 -13.92
CA GLU A 87 0.14 -12.48 -14.80
C GLU A 87 1.34 -11.87 -14.10
N VAL A 88 2.50 -12.53 -14.22
CA VAL A 88 3.78 -12.01 -13.69
C VAL A 88 4.55 -11.38 -14.84
N VAL A 89 4.79 -10.09 -14.73
CA VAL A 89 5.49 -9.30 -15.77
C VAL A 89 6.73 -8.60 -15.21
N PRO A 90 7.67 -8.17 -16.05
CA PRO A 90 8.77 -7.32 -15.62
C PRO A 90 8.27 -6.02 -14.97
N GLN A 91 8.96 -5.52 -13.95
CA GLN A 91 8.57 -4.31 -13.21
C GLN A 91 8.30 -3.10 -14.13
N LYS A 92 9.14 -2.91 -15.16
CA LYS A 92 8.99 -1.82 -16.14
C LYS A 92 7.64 -1.93 -16.87
N LYS A 93 7.29 -3.13 -17.36
CA LYS A 93 6.01 -3.38 -18.05
C LYS A 93 4.83 -3.11 -17.13
N LYS A 94 4.85 -3.65 -15.91
CA LYS A 94 3.79 -3.41 -14.92
C LYS A 94 3.54 -1.92 -14.65
N LEU A 95 4.62 -1.14 -14.49
CA LEU A 95 4.49 0.30 -14.26
C LEU A 95 3.91 1.01 -15.49
N GLU A 96 4.33 0.62 -16.68
CA GLU A 96 3.81 1.17 -17.93
C GLU A 96 2.33 0.82 -18.12
N ASP A 97 1.96 -0.44 -17.92
CA ASP A 97 0.58 -0.89 -18.07
C ASP A 97 -0.36 -0.19 -17.07
N ALA A 98 0.09 -0.01 -15.81
CA ALA A 98 -0.65 0.76 -14.82
C ALA A 98 -0.84 2.23 -15.24
N LYS A 99 0.21 2.89 -15.72
CA LYS A 99 0.16 4.29 -16.17
C LYS A 99 -0.82 4.53 -17.33
N PHE A 100 -0.96 3.55 -18.22
CA PHE A 100 -1.83 3.63 -19.39
C PHE A 100 -3.15 2.85 -19.25
N ALA A 101 -3.51 2.42 -18.04
CA ALA A 101 -4.73 1.63 -17.74
C ALA A 101 -4.89 0.39 -18.64
N ARG A 102 -3.80 -0.32 -18.89
CA ARG A 102 -3.80 -1.55 -19.67
C ARG A 102 -4.07 -2.82 -18.85
N SER A 103 -4.14 -2.67 -17.53
CA SER A 103 -4.39 -3.76 -16.57
C SER A 103 -5.62 -3.45 -15.74
N GLU A 104 -6.50 -4.45 -15.51
CA GLU A 104 -7.70 -4.29 -14.69
C GLU A 104 -7.35 -4.11 -13.21
N ILE A 105 -6.45 -4.95 -12.70
CA ILE A 105 -5.95 -4.88 -11.33
C ILE A 105 -4.43 -4.99 -11.34
N VAL A 106 -3.77 -4.10 -10.61
CA VAL A 106 -2.32 -4.10 -10.48
C VAL A 106 -1.91 -4.25 -9.02
N ARG A 107 -1.08 -5.23 -8.71
CA ARG A 107 -0.44 -5.30 -7.40
C ARG A 107 0.61 -4.22 -7.29
N SER A 108 0.42 -3.30 -6.35
CA SER A 108 1.34 -2.19 -6.14
C SER A 108 1.77 -2.05 -4.68
N SER A 109 2.63 -1.12 -4.40
CA SER A 109 3.01 -0.66 -3.07
C SER A 109 3.49 0.78 -3.15
N TRP A 110 3.28 1.53 -2.09
CA TRP A 110 3.77 2.89 -1.96
C TRP A 110 4.73 3.02 -0.78
N ILE A 111 5.77 3.78 -0.96
CA ILE A 111 6.69 4.19 0.10
C ILE A 111 6.60 5.71 0.14
N ALA A 112 6.30 6.26 1.32
CA ALA A 112 6.17 7.70 1.47
C ALA A 112 7.47 8.44 1.12
N ASP A 113 7.36 9.55 0.43
CA ASP A 113 8.48 10.46 0.15
C ASP A 113 8.82 11.31 1.38
N PHE A 114 7.82 11.54 2.25
CA PHE A 114 7.93 12.25 3.53
C PHE A 114 6.90 11.71 4.53
N PRO A 115 7.13 11.86 5.86
CA PRO A 115 6.32 11.21 6.89
C PRO A 115 5.00 11.95 7.15
N SER A 116 4.11 11.95 6.17
CA SER A 116 2.78 12.57 6.23
C SER A 116 1.74 11.70 5.53
N PRO A 117 0.48 11.70 5.99
CA PRO A 117 -0.64 11.12 5.25
C PRO A 117 -0.78 11.69 3.83
N GLU A 118 -0.40 12.94 3.63
CA GLU A 118 -0.36 13.60 2.33
C GLU A 118 0.36 12.77 1.28
N SER A 119 1.55 12.23 1.62
CA SER A 119 2.35 11.42 0.69
C SER A 119 1.65 10.12 0.26
N PHE A 120 0.79 9.58 1.10
CA PHE A 120 -0.02 8.39 0.77
C PHE A 120 -1.25 8.75 -0.04
N LEU A 121 -2.02 9.74 0.39
CA LEU A 121 -3.26 10.14 -0.26
C LEU A 121 -3.02 10.78 -1.64
N TYR A 122 -1.85 11.36 -1.86
CA TYR A 122 -1.43 11.92 -3.15
C TYR A 122 -1.57 10.94 -4.31
N VAL A 123 -1.36 9.63 -4.06
CA VAL A 123 -1.45 8.63 -5.13
C VAL A 123 -2.87 8.40 -5.65
N LEU A 124 -3.86 8.99 -4.99
CA LEU A 124 -5.27 8.92 -5.35
C LEU A 124 -5.86 10.32 -5.66
N TYR A 125 -5.05 11.37 -5.59
CA TYR A 125 -5.51 12.73 -5.82
C TYR A 125 -5.91 12.96 -7.27
N GLY A 126 -7.18 13.33 -7.48
CA GLY A 126 -7.77 13.54 -8.81
C GLY A 126 -7.17 14.73 -9.57
N GLY A 127 -6.59 15.71 -8.85
CA GLY A 127 -5.88 16.84 -9.47
C GLY A 127 -4.64 16.47 -10.28
N THR A 128 -4.14 15.22 -10.16
CA THR A 128 -3.03 14.70 -10.98
C THR A 128 -3.50 14.04 -12.29
N LEU A 129 -4.81 13.90 -12.48
CA LEU A 129 -5.35 13.22 -13.64
C LEU A 129 -5.30 14.14 -14.87
N PRO A 130 -4.88 13.62 -16.04
CA PRO A 130 -5.02 14.34 -17.30
C PRO A 130 -6.49 14.48 -17.71
N ALA A 131 -6.78 15.44 -18.55
CA ALA A 131 -8.13 15.61 -19.11
C ALA A 131 -8.58 14.39 -19.92
N ASP A 132 -7.65 13.76 -20.63
CA ASP A 132 -7.85 12.49 -21.32
C ASP A 132 -7.35 11.34 -20.47
N LEU A 133 -8.26 10.54 -19.93
CA LEU A 133 -7.96 9.40 -19.05
C LEU A 133 -7.28 8.22 -19.80
N THR A 134 -7.14 8.25 -21.11
CA THR A 134 -6.36 7.27 -21.88
C THR A 134 -4.87 7.63 -21.92
N SER A 135 -4.53 8.89 -21.57
CA SER A 135 -3.16 9.38 -21.48
C SER A 135 -2.43 8.79 -20.26
N GLU A 136 -1.12 8.94 -20.26
CA GLU A 136 -0.26 8.52 -19.14
C GLU A 136 -0.70 9.21 -17.84
N THR A 137 -0.87 8.41 -16.79
CA THR A 137 -1.30 8.89 -15.47
C THR A 137 -0.36 8.39 -14.38
N PHE A 138 0.18 9.32 -13.58
CA PHE A 138 1.00 9.04 -12.41
C PHE A 138 0.94 10.22 -11.43
N PRO A 139 0.84 10.00 -10.11
CA PRO A 139 0.84 8.71 -9.42
C PRO A 139 -0.53 8.03 -9.37
N ASN A 140 -1.64 8.72 -9.66
CA ASN A 140 -3.00 8.19 -9.59
C ASN A 140 -3.30 7.24 -10.77
N THR A 141 -2.62 6.09 -10.79
CA THR A 141 -2.79 5.08 -11.85
C THR A 141 -4.14 4.38 -11.79
N GLN A 142 -4.84 4.44 -10.68
CA GLN A 142 -6.21 3.96 -10.49
C GLN A 142 -7.25 4.85 -11.18
N ARG A 143 -6.86 6.06 -11.56
CA ARG A 143 -7.76 7.09 -12.11
C ARG A 143 -8.93 7.39 -11.19
N TYR A 144 -8.69 7.25 -9.88
CA TYR A 144 -9.68 7.61 -8.89
C TYR A 144 -9.97 9.12 -8.95
N LYS A 145 -11.23 9.46 -9.02
CA LYS A 145 -11.69 10.83 -9.10
C LYS A 145 -12.93 11.02 -8.24
N ASN A 146 -12.76 11.67 -7.12
CA ASN A 146 -13.84 12.06 -6.23
C ASN A 146 -13.62 13.51 -5.79
N PRO A 147 -14.47 14.45 -6.22
CA PRO A 147 -14.29 15.88 -5.91
C PRO A 147 -14.29 16.19 -4.41
N VAL A 148 -15.00 15.38 -3.60
CA VAL A 148 -15.01 15.54 -2.14
C VAL A 148 -13.68 15.10 -1.54
N PHE A 149 -13.14 13.96 -2.00
CA PHE A 149 -11.79 13.53 -1.63
C PHE A 149 -10.75 14.59 -1.99
N ASP A 150 -10.80 15.09 -3.22
CA ASP A 150 -9.85 16.09 -3.71
C ASP A 150 -9.92 17.37 -2.86
N SER A 151 -11.12 17.85 -2.55
CA SER A 151 -11.31 19.03 -1.69
C SER A 151 -10.79 18.83 -0.28
N LEU A 152 -11.01 17.66 0.33
CA LEU A 152 -10.48 17.31 1.66
C LEU A 152 -8.95 17.19 1.64
N TYR A 153 -8.39 16.59 0.61
CA TYR A 153 -6.94 16.50 0.41
C TYR A 153 -6.31 17.89 0.30
N GLU A 154 -6.87 18.79 -0.51
CA GLU A 154 -6.40 20.16 -0.68
C GLU A 154 -6.56 20.99 0.61
N ALA A 155 -7.66 20.81 1.34
CA ALA A 155 -7.86 21.43 2.63
C ALA A 155 -6.80 21.00 3.66
N GLY A 156 -6.43 19.70 3.64
CA GLY A 156 -5.32 19.18 4.44
C GLY A 156 -3.99 19.84 4.11
N LYS A 157 -3.69 20.03 2.83
CA LYS A 157 -2.48 20.73 2.37
C LYS A 157 -2.45 22.20 2.74
N ALA A 158 -3.59 22.87 2.71
CA ALA A 158 -3.71 24.30 3.02
C ALA A 158 -3.80 24.59 4.53
N ALA A 159 -3.96 23.57 5.37
CA ALA A 159 -4.13 23.70 6.80
C ALA A 159 -2.93 24.39 7.47
N LYS A 160 -3.20 25.20 8.48
CA LYS A 160 -2.15 25.95 9.21
C LYS A 160 -1.55 25.15 10.37
N THR A 161 -2.22 24.10 10.79
CA THR A 161 -1.78 23.23 11.87
C THR A 161 -1.80 21.77 11.45
N GLN A 162 -0.93 20.96 12.02
CA GLN A 162 -0.90 19.51 11.78
C GLN A 162 -2.23 18.85 12.18
N GLU A 163 -2.85 19.29 13.25
CA GLU A 163 -4.13 18.73 13.72
C GLU A 163 -5.24 18.96 12.69
N GLU A 164 -5.34 20.18 12.15
CA GLU A 164 -6.31 20.50 11.09
C GLU A 164 -6.01 19.70 9.81
N ALA A 165 -4.75 19.61 9.41
CA ALA A 165 -4.33 18.81 8.27
C ALA A 165 -4.74 17.35 8.43
N TYR A 166 -4.42 16.75 9.56
CA TYR A 166 -4.70 15.33 9.82
C TYR A 166 -6.19 15.04 9.92
N LYS A 167 -6.99 15.96 10.46
CA LYS A 167 -8.45 15.85 10.44
C LYS A 167 -8.99 15.74 9.01
N ASN A 168 -8.54 16.60 8.11
CA ASN A 168 -8.97 16.58 6.72
C ASN A 168 -8.48 15.32 6.00
N TYR A 169 -7.24 14.91 6.22
CA TYR A 169 -6.71 13.67 5.64
C TYR A 169 -7.44 12.42 6.14
N MET A 170 -7.84 12.36 7.42
CA MET A 170 -8.65 11.24 7.94
C MET A 170 -10.00 11.16 7.25
N LEU A 171 -10.67 12.29 7.01
CA LEU A 171 -11.93 12.32 6.28
C LEU A 171 -11.75 11.89 4.81
N ALA A 172 -10.70 12.36 4.16
CA ALA A 172 -10.36 11.94 2.80
C ALA A 172 -10.05 10.43 2.73
N GLU A 173 -9.26 9.93 3.67
CA GLU A 173 -8.90 8.52 3.74
C GLU A 173 -10.12 7.62 3.98
N GLN A 174 -11.02 8.01 4.89
CA GLN A 174 -12.25 7.26 5.11
C GLN A 174 -13.12 7.21 3.87
N LEU A 175 -13.29 8.34 3.18
CA LEU A 175 -14.04 8.40 1.92
C LEU A 175 -13.44 7.49 0.86
N MET A 176 -12.11 7.51 0.72
CA MET A 176 -11.39 6.61 -0.18
C MET A 176 -11.60 5.13 0.19
N MET A 177 -11.60 4.81 1.48
CA MET A 177 -11.89 3.44 1.93
C MET A 177 -13.32 3.03 1.56
N ASP A 178 -14.29 3.93 1.72
CA ASP A 178 -15.69 3.67 1.38
C ASP A 178 -15.90 3.49 -0.14
N ASP A 179 -15.17 4.26 -0.96
CA ASP A 179 -15.17 4.13 -2.43
C ASP A 179 -14.38 2.92 -2.95
N ALA A 180 -13.48 2.38 -2.15
CA ALA A 180 -12.66 1.19 -2.41
C ALA A 180 -11.89 1.15 -3.74
N PRO A 181 -11.20 2.23 -4.18
CA PRO A 181 -10.37 2.20 -5.40
C PRO A 181 -9.14 1.31 -5.25
N VAL A 182 -8.78 0.93 -4.04
CA VAL A 182 -7.67 0.05 -3.70
C VAL A 182 -8.08 -0.97 -2.65
N MET A 183 -7.56 -2.20 -2.76
CA MET A 183 -7.68 -3.23 -1.75
C MET A 183 -6.40 -3.29 -0.93
N MET A 184 -6.48 -2.88 0.33
CA MET A 184 -5.35 -2.90 1.24
C MET A 184 -5.05 -4.33 1.69
N LEU A 185 -3.76 -4.72 1.71
CA LEU A 185 -3.34 -6.06 2.09
C LEU A 185 -2.54 -6.06 3.39
N TRP A 186 -1.48 -5.27 3.46
CA TRP A 186 -0.64 -5.17 4.67
C TRP A 186 0.17 -3.88 4.70
N TYR A 187 0.59 -3.49 5.90
CA TYR A 187 1.66 -2.52 6.11
C TYR A 187 2.99 -3.27 6.21
N SER A 188 3.98 -2.84 5.41
CA SER A 188 5.30 -3.47 5.43
C SER A 188 6.09 -3.00 6.65
N GLU A 189 6.58 -3.94 7.43
CA GLU A 189 7.59 -3.69 8.45
C GLU A 189 8.98 -4.08 7.93
N ASN A 190 9.97 -3.31 8.31
CA ASN A 190 11.35 -3.56 7.95
C ASN A 190 12.19 -3.67 9.21
N TYR A 191 13.02 -4.67 9.28
CA TYR A 191 14.05 -4.78 10.30
C TYR A 191 15.43 -4.67 9.67
N ARG A 192 16.39 -4.26 10.47
CA ARG A 192 17.78 -4.15 10.04
C ARG A 192 18.68 -4.72 11.13
N LEU A 193 19.56 -5.59 10.73
CA LEU A 193 20.68 -6.00 11.56
C LEU A 193 21.84 -5.03 11.27
N ILE A 194 22.33 -4.39 12.32
CA ILE A 194 23.42 -3.43 12.25
C ILE A 194 24.55 -3.98 13.13
N ASN A 195 25.75 -4.04 12.59
CA ASN A 195 26.90 -4.47 13.36
C ASN A 195 27.13 -3.48 14.53
N SER A 196 27.53 -3.99 15.69
CA SER A 196 27.68 -3.20 16.92
C SER A 196 28.71 -2.07 16.81
N ASN A 197 29.63 -2.15 15.87
CA ASN A 197 30.60 -1.09 15.61
C ASN A 197 30.11 0.02 14.68
N VAL A 198 28.91 -0.10 14.10
CA VAL A 198 28.28 0.95 13.28
C VAL A 198 27.41 1.81 14.17
N HIS A 199 27.72 3.10 14.22
CA HIS A 199 27.04 4.08 15.08
C HIS A 199 26.26 5.11 14.28
N ASN A 200 25.20 5.64 14.89
CA ASN A 200 24.32 6.67 14.34
C ASN A 200 23.54 6.28 13.07
N LEU A 201 23.46 5.00 12.73
CA LEU A 201 22.59 4.51 11.68
C LEU A 201 21.18 4.25 12.25
N LEU A 202 20.43 5.33 12.49
CA LEU A 202 19.11 5.27 13.10
C LEU A 202 18.07 4.70 12.12
N PRO A 203 17.12 3.89 12.61
CA PRO A 203 15.99 3.44 11.80
C PRO A 203 15.10 4.62 11.41
N ASN A 204 14.53 4.57 10.21
CA ASN A 204 13.58 5.56 9.72
C ASN A 204 12.47 4.85 8.93
N PRO A 205 11.18 5.10 9.21
CA PRO A 205 10.06 4.41 8.58
C PRO A 205 9.92 4.68 7.09
N ILE A 206 10.35 5.84 6.59
CA ILE A 206 10.34 6.20 5.17
C ILE A 206 11.62 5.85 4.42
N ARG A 207 12.49 5.03 5.02
CA ARG A 207 13.79 4.60 4.47
C ARG A 207 14.79 5.73 4.20
N TYR A 208 14.54 6.94 4.69
CA TYR A 208 15.53 8.01 4.66
C TYR A 208 16.75 7.65 5.52
N ARG A 209 17.95 7.90 5.02
CA ARG A 209 19.20 7.59 5.72
C ARG A 209 20.15 8.76 5.65
N ASN A 210 20.41 9.34 6.81
CA ASN A 210 21.45 10.35 6.92
C ASN A 210 22.79 9.66 7.19
N TYR A 211 23.54 9.38 6.14
CA TYR A 211 24.87 8.77 6.25
C TYR A 211 25.95 9.75 6.70
N SER A 212 25.72 11.07 6.71
CA SER A 212 26.71 12.07 7.09
C SER A 212 27.12 12.00 8.56
N VAL A 213 26.31 11.37 9.40
CA VAL A 213 26.53 11.21 10.83
C VAL A 213 26.92 9.78 11.22
N VAL A 214 26.92 8.86 10.26
CA VAL A 214 27.25 7.44 10.49
C VAL A 214 28.77 7.28 10.54
N TYR A 215 29.25 6.57 11.54
CA TYR A 215 30.66 6.20 11.62
C TYR A 215 30.85 4.76 12.11
N ILE A 216 31.97 4.21 11.81
CA ILE A 216 32.39 2.85 12.21
C ILE A 216 33.53 2.97 13.20
N LYS A 217 33.37 2.36 14.38
CA LYS A 217 34.48 2.19 15.33
C LYS A 217 35.20 0.89 15.03
N GLU A 218 36.52 0.89 15.17
CA GLU A 218 37.26 -0.36 15.17
C GLU A 218 36.77 -1.23 16.33
N LEU A 219 36.53 -2.50 16.05
CA LEU A 219 36.28 -3.48 17.11
C LEU A 219 37.61 -3.73 17.82
N GLU A 220 37.66 -3.45 19.12
CA GLU A 220 38.77 -3.94 19.93
C GLU A 220 38.85 -5.45 19.74
N ALA A 221 39.99 -5.94 19.28
CA ALA A 221 40.21 -7.37 19.17
C ALA A 221 40.10 -7.94 20.61
N LYS A 222 39.10 -8.79 20.85
CA LYS A 222 39.07 -9.57 22.08
C LYS A 222 40.27 -10.52 22.01
N GLU A 223 41.34 -10.15 22.68
CA GLU A 223 42.42 -11.12 22.99
C GLU A 223 41.82 -12.20 23.88
N GLY A 224 41.84 -13.42 23.36
CA GLY A 224 41.58 -14.63 24.13
C GLY A 224 40.13 -15.10 24.10
N GLU A 225 39.92 -16.13 23.30
CA GLU A 225 39.23 -17.39 23.62
C GLU A 225 38.91 -18.14 22.33
N LEU A 226 39.97 -18.67 21.70
CA LEU A 226 39.86 -19.91 20.93
C LEU A 226 40.19 -21.07 21.90
N GLU A 227 39.27 -21.40 22.79
CA GLU A 227 39.23 -22.75 23.34
C GLU A 227 38.45 -23.64 22.37
N ILE A 228 39.22 -24.31 21.53
CA ILE A 228 38.75 -25.46 20.75
C ILE A 228 38.64 -26.63 21.74
N GLN A 229 37.44 -27.05 22.05
CA GLN A 229 37.14 -28.38 22.55
C GLN A 229 36.52 -29.22 21.44
#